data_17e468213cfa4bf5f4dd91d59a82dbde
#
_entry.id   17e468213cfa4bf5f4dd91d59a82dbde
#
_cell.length_a   1.000
_cell.length_b   1.000
_cell.length_c   1.000
_cell.angle_alpha   90.00
_cell.angle_beta   90.00
_cell.angle_gamma   90.00
#
_symmetry.space_group_name_H-M   'P 1'
#
loop_
_entity.id
_entity.type
_entity.pdbx_description
1 polymer ?
#
loop_
_entity_poly.entity_id
_entity_poly.type
_entity_poly.pdbx_seq_one_letter_code
_entity_poly.pdbx_strand_id
1 'polypeptide(L)'
;MSMAYFVSMKSKDKSTKVGCVIVGDDNEVVSTGYNSFPRLLNDNVPERSERPLKYMFVEHAERNAIANAARIGVSTKNCRIFTPWYPCVECSRMMIQSGIKEIILHTEFPGNVVNTDQWSDSMKVGQEMLKECGVDVRWWSGKIIQPTGFFQGKPYYL
;
A
#
# COMPACT_ATOMS: atom_id res chain seq x y z
N MET A 1 -4.64 2.91 9.00
CA MET A 1 -3.67 3.77 8.28
C MET A 1 -2.30 3.81 8.95
N SER A 2 -2.16 4.09 10.25
CA SER A 2 -0.85 4.13 10.94
C SER A 2 0.00 2.88 10.69
N MET A 3 -0.60 1.68 10.73
CA MET A 3 0.12 0.44 10.43
C MET A 3 0.71 0.41 9.00
N ALA A 4 0.03 0.99 7.99
CA ALA A 4 0.57 1.10 6.64
C ALA A 4 1.86 1.94 6.61
N TYR A 5 1.89 3.04 7.36
CA TYR A 5 3.11 3.84 7.50
C TYR A 5 4.23 3.09 8.23
N PHE A 6 3.91 2.30 9.27
CA PHE A 6 4.91 1.45 9.93
C PHE A 6 5.51 0.43 8.98
N VAL A 7 4.66 -0.26 8.25
CA VAL A 7 5.11 -1.25 7.26
C VAL A 7 5.98 -0.60 6.18
N SER A 8 5.66 0.64 5.78
CA SER A 8 6.44 1.39 4.78
C SER A 8 7.89 1.61 5.19
N MET A 9 8.18 1.68 6.51
CA MET A 9 9.54 1.88 7.02
C MET A 9 10.49 0.73 6.67
N LYS A 10 9.96 -0.44 6.33
CA LYS A 10 10.75 -1.59 5.83
C LYS A 10 11.25 -1.38 4.41
N SER A 11 10.68 -0.44 3.66
CA SER A 11 11.13 -0.11 2.31
C SER A 11 12.54 0.46 2.31
N LYS A 12 13.40 -0.09 1.45
CA LYS A 12 14.76 0.42 1.19
C LYS A 12 14.77 1.56 0.17
N ASP A 13 13.61 1.90 -0.42
CA ASP A 13 13.49 3.00 -1.36
C ASP A 13 13.85 4.32 -0.70
N LYS A 14 14.82 5.02 -1.29
CA LYS A 14 15.33 6.30 -0.77
C LYS A 14 14.42 7.50 -1.12
N SER A 15 13.58 7.34 -2.14
CA SER A 15 12.75 8.46 -2.63
C SER A 15 11.33 8.43 -2.09
N THR A 16 10.69 7.25 -2.04
CA THR A 16 9.28 7.14 -1.62
C THR A 16 9.06 5.80 -0.94
N LYS A 17 8.58 5.83 0.28
CA LYS A 17 8.23 4.64 1.06
C LYS A 17 6.73 4.53 1.17
N VAL A 18 6.18 3.45 0.66
CA VAL A 18 4.76 3.13 0.70
C VAL A 18 4.56 1.79 1.39
N GLY A 19 3.56 1.72 2.25
CA GLY A 19 3.13 0.48 2.88
C GLY A 19 1.65 0.23 2.61
N CYS A 20 1.27 -1.04 2.67
CA CYS A 20 -0.09 -1.49 2.44
C CYS A 20 -0.46 -2.52 3.51
N VAL A 21 -1.69 -2.44 4.00
CA VAL A 21 -2.26 -3.39 4.96
C VAL A 21 -3.59 -3.88 4.42
N ILE A 22 -3.75 -5.20 4.33
CA ILE A 22 -5.01 -5.85 3.98
C ILE A 22 -5.71 -6.27 5.28
N VAL A 23 -6.97 -5.91 5.41
CA VAL A 23 -7.77 -6.11 6.62
C VAL A 23 -9.06 -6.82 6.24
N GLY A 24 -9.40 -7.86 6.94
CA GLY A 24 -10.65 -8.62 6.77
C GLY A 24 -11.86 -7.96 7.40
N ASP A 25 -12.99 -8.67 7.37
CA ASP A 25 -14.29 -8.14 7.82
C ASP A 25 -14.34 -7.90 9.34
N ASP A 26 -13.65 -8.72 10.11
CA ASP A 26 -13.58 -8.63 11.58
C ASP A 26 -12.45 -7.72 12.07
N ASN A 27 -11.88 -6.91 11.18
CA ASN A 27 -10.75 -6.00 11.41
C ASN A 27 -9.41 -6.72 11.69
N GLU A 28 -9.30 -8.00 11.40
CA GLU A 28 -8.05 -8.74 11.47
C GLU A 28 -7.09 -8.31 10.35
N VAL A 29 -5.81 -8.27 10.65
CA VAL A 29 -4.77 -8.03 9.63
C VAL A 29 -4.52 -9.33 8.87
N VAL A 30 -4.94 -9.37 7.62
CA VAL A 30 -4.77 -10.51 6.72
C VAL A 30 -3.35 -10.55 6.14
N SER A 31 -2.86 -9.41 5.66
CA SER A 31 -1.54 -9.33 5.06
C SER A 31 -1.01 -7.89 5.07
N THR A 32 0.30 -7.78 4.89
CA THR A 32 0.98 -6.49 4.73
C THR A 32 1.95 -6.52 3.57
N GLY A 33 2.23 -5.36 2.99
CA GLY A 33 3.24 -5.19 1.95
C GLY A 33 3.88 -3.81 2.02
N TYR A 34 5.05 -3.68 1.44
CA TYR A 34 5.75 -2.40 1.24
C TYR A 34 6.45 -2.42 -0.11
N ASN A 35 6.68 -1.26 -0.69
CA ASN A 35 7.38 -1.19 -1.98
C ASN A 35 8.83 -1.66 -1.81
N SER A 36 9.20 -2.65 -2.62
CA SER A 36 10.51 -3.32 -2.51
C SER A 36 10.87 -4.06 -3.79
N PHE A 37 12.11 -4.47 -3.89
CA PHE A 37 12.47 -5.48 -4.88
C PHE A 37 11.81 -6.83 -4.57
N PRO A 38 11.56 -7.65 -5.60
CA PRO A 38 11.11 -9.03 -5.41
C PRO A 38 12.03 -9.80 -4.47
N ARG A 39 11.47 -10.79 -3.79
CA ARG A 39 12.23 -11.64 -2.87
C ARG A 39 13.40 -12.31 -3.58
N LEU A 40 14.49 -12.44 -2.87
CA LEU A 40 15.74 -13.08 -3.34
C LEU A 40 16.47 -12.30 -4.45
N LEU A 41 15.90 -11.22 -4.96
CA LEU A 41 16.62 -10.35 -5.87
C LEU A 41 17.72 -9.60 -5.10
N ASN A 42 18.92 -9.56 -5.68
CA ASN A 42 20.01 -8.76 -5.11
C ASN A 42 19.67 -7.26 -5.20
N ASP A 43 19.40 -6.66 -4.06
CA ASP A 43 19.06 -5.25 -3.92
C ASP A 43 20.27 -4.34 -3.60
N ASN A 44 21.50 -4.93 -3.57
CA ASN A 44 22.75 -4.20 -3.41
C ASN A 44 23.38 -3.78 -4.75
N VAL A 45 22.59 -3.72 -5.82
CA VAL A 45 22.99 -3.24 -7.14
C VAL A 45 22.45 -1.81 -7.30
N PRO A 46 23.31 -0.77 -7.18
CA PRO A 46 22.88 0.63 -7.13
C PRO A 46 22.01 1.04 -8.32
N GLU A 47 22.37 0.61 -9.53
CA GLU A 47 21.71 0.97 -10.78
C GLU A 47 20.23 0.56 -10.79
N ARG A 48 19.87 -0.51 -10.10
CA ARG A 48 18.47 -0.97 -9.97
C ARG A 48 17.61 -0.05 -9.13
N SER A 49 18.24 0.81 -8.32
CA SER A 49 17.54 1.83 -7.49
C SER A 49 17.39 3.17 -8.19
N GLU A 50 18.00 3.32 -9.38
CA GLU A 50 17.97 4.56 -10.14
C GLU A 50 16.89 4.55 -11.22
N ARG A 51 16.31 5.74 -11.48
CA ARG A 51 15.33 5.93 -12.57
C ARG A 51 16.02 5.98 -13.92
N PRO A 52 15.46 5.41 -14.99
CA PRO A 52 14.14 4.75 -15.07
C PRO A 52 14.16 3.29 -14.67
N LEU A 53 15.33 2.65 -14.55
CA LEU A 53 15.49 1.19 -14.37
C LEU A 53 14.76 0.69 -13.11
N LYS A 54 14.75 1.47 -12.05
CA LYS A 54 14.04 1.20 -10.79
C LYS A 54 12.59 0.73 -11.02
N TYR A 55 11.87 1.35 -11.94
CA TYR A 55 10.46 1.03 -12.19
C TYR A 55 10.22 -0.37 -12.75
N MET A 56 11.24 -1.00 -13.31
CA MET A 56 11.18 -2.37 -13.80
C MET A 56 11.48 -3.42 -12.71
N PHE A 57 12.13 -3.01 -11.65
CA PHE A 57 12.56 -3.92 -10.57
C PHE A 57 11.72 -3.81 -9.30
N VAL A 58 11.15 -2.64 -9.01
CA VAL A 58 10.45 -2.39 -7.75
C VAL A 58 8.99 -2.81 -7.86
N GLU A 59 8.57 -3.67 -6.95
CA GLU A 59 7.17 -4.03 -6.77
C GLU A 59 6.48 -3.05 -5.80
N HIS A 60 5.22 -2.72 -6.08
CA HIS A 60 4.43 -1.81 -5.26
C HIS A 60 3.91 -2.48 -3.98
N ALA A 61 3.64 -1.67 -2.96
CA ALA A 61 3.22 -2.14 -1.65
C ALA A 61 1.94 -2.99 -1.69
N GLU A 62 0.98 -2.58 -2.51
CA GLU A 62 -0.32 -3.20 -2.65
C GLU A 62 -0.19 -4.60 -3.27
N ARG A 63 0.54 -4.71 -4.38
CA ARG A 63 0.79 -5.99 -5.03
C ARG A 63 1.61 -6.93 -4.14
N ASN A 64 2.58 -6.38 -3.40
CA ASN A 64 3.32 -7.15 -2.40
C ASN A 64 2.41 -7.67 -1.27
N ALA A 65 1.45 -6.88 -0.80
CA ALA A 65 0.49 -7.32 0.21
C ALA A 65 -0.38 -8.48 -0.31
N ILE A 66 -0.89 -8.37 -1.55
CA ILE A 66 -1.69 -9.43 -2.19
C ILE A 66 -0.83 -10.68 -2.43
N ALA A 67 0.39 -10.52 -2.94
CA ALA A 67 1.31 -11.64 -3.15
C ALA A 67 1.70 -12.33 -1.84
N ASN A 68 1.83 -11.59 -0.73
CA ASN A 68 2.07 -12.16 0.59
C ASN A 68 0.88 -12.99 1.06
N ALA A 69 -0.36 -12.50 0.91
CA ALA A 69 -1.56 -13.26 1.22
C ALA A 69 -1.65 -14.55 0.39
N ALA A 70 -1.45 -14.45 -0.92
CA ALA A 70 -1.44 -15.61 -1.81
C ALA A 70 -0.38 -16.64 -1.41
N ARG A 71 0.81 -16.19 -1.02
CA ARG A 71 1.92 -17.06 -0.64
C ARG A 71 1.65 -17.87 0.62
N ILE A 72 0.91 -17.32 1.57
CA ILE A 72 0.53 -18.02 2.82
C ILE A 72 -0.82 -18.71 2.73
N GLY A 73 -1.49 -18.62 1.56
CA GLY A 73 -2.76 -19.29 1.30
C GLY A 73 -3.98 -18.63 1.96
N VAL A 74 -3.95 -17.32 2.18
CA VAL A 74 -5.06 -16.58 2.78
C VAL A 74 -5.81 -15.79 1.72
N SER A 75 -7.14 -15.89 1.72
CA SER A 75 -8.02 -15.17 0.81
C SER A 75 -8.03 -13.67 1.12
N THR A 76 -8.01 -12.86 0.06
CA THR A 76 -8.22 -11.41 0.15
C THR A 76 -9.61 -10.99 -0.30
N LYS A 77 -10.48 -11.96 -0.63
CA LYS A 77 -11.84 -11.69 -1.07
C LYS A 77 -12.63 -10.95 0.02
N ASN A 78 -13.32 -9.89 -0.39
CA ASN A 78 -14.07 -8.97 0.47
C ASN A 78 -13.24 -8.19 1.51
N CYS A 79 -11.91 -8.28 1.45
CA CYS A 79 -11.04 -7.50 2.33
C CYS A 79 -10.99 -6.02 1.93
N ARG A 80 -10.48 -5.22 2.87
CA ARG A 80 -10.20 -3.78 2.68
C ARG A 80 -8.70 -3.57 2.62
N ILE A 81 -8.26 -2.63 1.79
CA ILE A 81 -6.86 -2.20 1.71
C ILE A 81 -6.70 -0.80 2.32
N PHE A 82 -5.71 -0.66 3.18
CA PHE A 82 -5.22 0.62 3.68
C PHE A 82 -3.86 0.90 3.04
N THR A 83 -3.77 1.92 2.23
CA THR A 83 -2.53 2.39 1.61
C THR A 83 -2.53 3.92 1.58
N PRO A 84 -1.38 4.60 1.82
CA PRO A 84 -1.38 6.05 1.87
C PRO A 84 -1.59 6.70 0.50
N TRP A 85 -1.12 6.08 -0.58
CA TRP A 85 -1.12 6.64 -1.93
C TRP A 85 -2.11 5.96 -2.84
N TYR A 86 -2.66 6.74 -3.82
CA TYR A 86 -3.59 6.22 -4.82
C TYR A 86 -2.93 5.15 -5.69
N PRO A 87 -3.59 4.00 -5.93
CA PRO A 87 -3.00 2.91 -6.69
C PRO A 87 -2.84 3.25 -8.18
N CYS A 88 -1.75 2.78 -8.79
CA CYS A 88 -1.59 2.78 -10.25
C CYS A 88 -2.49 1.72 -10.90
N VAL A 89 -2.59 1.75 -12.24
CA VAL A 89 -3.42 0.80 -13.01
C VAL A 89 -3.10 -0.67 -12.71
N GLU A 90 -1.81 -1.01 -12.56
CA GLU A 90 -1.39 -2.37 -12.25
C GLU A 90 -1.89 -2.83 -10.87
N CYS A 91 -1.75 -1.97 -9.86
CA CYS A 91 -2.26 -2.24 -8.52
C CYS A 91 -3.79 -2.34 -8.52
N SER A 92 -4.48 -1.44 -9.23
CA SER A 92 -5.95 -1.47 -9.36
C SER A 92 -6.45 -2.79 -9.95
N ARG A 93 -5.84 -3.25 -11.06
CA ARG A 93 -6.17 -4.55 -11.65
C ARG A 93 -5.98 -5.70 -10.67
N MET A 94 -4.86 -5.71 -9.95
CA MET A 94 -4.57 -6.77 -8.99
C MET A 94 -5.56 -6.76 -7.82
N MET A 95 -5.93 -5.58 -7.31
CA MET A 95 -6.94 -5.45 -6.25
C MET A 95 -8.30 -5.98 -6.68
N ILE A 96 -8.76 -5.63 -7.89
CA ILE A 96 -10.02 -6.12 -8.46
C ILE A 96 -9.99 -7.64 -8.57
N GLN A 97 -8.96 -8.20 -9.19
CA GLN A 97 -8.85 -9.65 -9.41
C GLN A 97 -8.70 -10.45 -8.11
N SER A 98 -8.15 -9.86 -7.07
CA SER A 98 -8.01 -10.49 -5.76
C SER A 98 -9.24 -10.32 -4.86
N GLY A 99 -10.29 -9.65 -5.34
CA GLY A 99 -11.57 -9.50 -4.66
C GLY A 99 -11.57 -8.46 -3.53
N ILE A 100 -10.69 -7.48 -3.58
CA ILE A 100 -10.72 -6.35 -2.65
C ILE A 100 -12.01 -5.55 -2.88
N LYS A 101 -12.73 -5.24 -1.80
CA LYS A 101 -14.00 -4.51 -1.86
C LYS A 101 -13.87 -3.02 -1.57
N GLU A 102 -12.88 -2.61 -0.79
CA GLU A 102 -12.71 -1.21 -0.38
C GLU A 102 -11.22 -0.85 -0.30
N ILE A 103 -10.92 0.37 -0.73
CA ILE A 103 -9.58 0.97 -0.63
C ILE A 103 -9.67 2.22 0.24
N ILE A 104 -8.87 2.29 1.30
CA ILE A 104 -8.78 3.45 2.18
C ILE A 104 -7.45 4.16 1.92
N LEU A 105 -7.53 5.41 1.48
CA LEU A 105 -6.42 6.28 1.13
C LEU A 105 -6.21 7.37 2.18
N HIS A 106 -4.99 7.89 2.30
CA HIS A 106 -4.69 8.99 3.20
C HIS A 106 -4.70 10.32 2.46
N THR A 107 -5.62 11.21 2.82
CA THR A 107 -5.82 12.51 2.15
C THR A 107 -4.53 13.35 2.17
N GLU A 108 -3.83 13.40 3.31
CA GLU A 108 -2.66 14.23 3.51
C GLU A 108 -1.34 13.60 3.01
N PHE A 109 -1.39 12.43 2.36
CA PHE A 109 -0.19 11.89 1.74
C PHE A 109 0.28 12.82 0.61
N PRO A 110 1.57 13.22 0.56
CA PRO A 110 2.04 14.24 -0.40
C PRO A 110 1.72 13.92 -1.88
N GLY A 111 1.75 12.65 -2.26
CA GLY A 111 1.40 12.23 -3.62
C GLY A 111 -0.08 12.36 -3.98
N ASN A 112 -0.98 12.54 -2.99
CA ASN A 112 -2.41 12.74 -3.20
C ASN A 112 -2.82 14.22 -3.15
N VAL A 113 -2.02 15.07 -2.49
CA VAL A 113 -2.27 16.50 -2.33
C VAL A 113 -1.90 17.30 -3.59
N VAL A 114 -0.99 16.78 -4.39
CA VAL A 114 -0.59 17.40 -5.65
C VAL A 114 -1.72 17.27 -6.66
N ASN A 115 -2.14 18.39 -7.22
CA ASN A 115 -3.20 18.63 -8.21
C ASN A 115 -3.64 17.36 -8.99
N THR A 116 -4.93 17.07 -8.97
CA THR A 116 -5.55 15.96 -9.71
C THR A 116 -5.22 15.97 -11.20
N ASP A 117 -4.85 17.14 -11.76
CA ASP A 117 -4.42 17.28 -13.15
C ASP A 117 -3.04 16.66 -13.43
N GLN A 118 -2.25 16.39 -12.38
CA GLN A 118 -0.96 15.71 -12.49
C GLN A 118 -1.03 14.19 -12.25
N TRP A 119 -2.21 13.62 -12.01
CA TRP A 119 -2.36 12.18 -11.96
C TRP A 119 -1.97 11.58 -13.30
N SER A 120 -1.05 10.62 -13.22
CA SER A 120 -0.65 9.90 -14.43
C SER A 120 -1.88 9.24 -15.08
N ASP A 121 -1.87 9.09 -16.39
CA ASP A 121 -2.95 8.40 -17.12
C ASP A 121 -3.22 7.00 -16.54
N SER A 122 -2.17 6.36 -16.04
CA SER A 122 -2.25 5.10 -15.32
C SER A 122 -3.18 5.16 -14.09
N MET A 123 -3.15 6.24 -13.31
CA MET A 123 -4.03 6.40 -12.14
C MET A 123 -5.47 6.68 -12.55
N LYS A 124 -5.68 7.48 -13.60
CA LYS A 124 -7.02 7.78 -14.14
C LYS A 124 -7.71 6.52 -14.63
N VAL A 125 -7.02 5.72 -15.45
CA VAL A 125 -7.54 4.43 -15.93
C VAL A 125 -7.78 3.46 -14.77
N GLY A 126 -6.91 3.43 -13.78
CA GLY A 126 -7.10 2.64 -12.56
C GLY A 126 -8.38 3.04 -11.81
N GLN A 127 -8.65 4.34 -11.70
CA GLN A 127 -9.84 4.88 -11.07
C GLN A 127 -11.14 4.47 -11.78
N GLU A 128 -11.15 4.56 -13.12
CA GLU A 128 -12.29 4.13 -13.94
C GLU A 128 -12.59 2.65 -13.71
N MET A 129 -11.58 1.79 -13.76
CA MET A 129 -11.74 0.35 -13.53
C MET A 129 -12.26 0.03 -12.12
N LEU A 130 -11.69 0.65 -11.08
CA LEU A 130 -12.15 0.44 -9.71
C LEU A 130 -13.62 0.81 -9.55
N LYS A 131 -14.03 1.95 -10.11
CA LYS A 131 -15.42 2.42 -10.09
C LYS A 131 -16.36 1.48 -10.85
N GLU A 132 -15.99 1.06 -12.05
CA GLU A 132 -16.80 0.14 -12.89
C GLU A 132 -16.96 -1.22 -12.23
N CYS A 133 -15.91 -1.71 -11.56
CA CYS A 133 -15.93 -2.98 -10.85
C CYS A 133 -16.54 -2.93 -9.44
N GLY A 134 -17.04 -1.77 -9.01
CA GLY A 134 -17.71 -1.61 -7.72
C GLY A 134 -16.79 -1.69 -6.52
N VAL A 135 -15.51 -1.33 -6.67
CA VAL A 135 -14.58 -1.21 -5.56
C VAL A 135 -14.70 0.17 -4.94
N ASP A 136 -15.07 0.23 -3.67
CA ASP A 136 -15.22 1.50 -2.95
C ASP A 136 -13.85 2.15 -2.68
N VAL A 137 -13.73 3.43 -3.00
CA VAL A 137 -12.54 4.22 -2.69
C VAL A 137 -12.89 5.29 -1.67
N ARG A 138 -12.34 5.17 -0.47
CA ARG A 138 -12.59 6.09 0.63
C ARG A 138 -11.34 6.85 1.01
N TRP A 139 -11.50 8.15 1.17
CA TRP A 139 -10.46 9.05 1.66
C TRP A 139 -10.57 9.19 3.18
N TRP A 140 -9.48 8.93 3.86
CA TRP A 140 -9.35 9.10 5.30
C TRP A 140 -8.43 10.29 5.60
N SER A 141 -8.91 11.19 6.44
CA SER A 141 -8.16 12.34 6.96
C SER A 141 -7.96 12.14 8.46
N GLY A 142 -6.73 12.25 8.93
CA GLY A 142 -6.44 12.09 10.35
C GLY A 142 -4.95 11.99 10.65
N LYS A 143 -4.61 12.17 11.91
CA LYS A 143 -3.22 12.11 12.36
C LYS A 143 -2.72 10.68 12.42
N ILE A 144 -1.54 10.46 11.87
CA ILE A 144 -0.82 9.19 12.04
C ILE A 144 -0.31 9.12 13.47
N ILE A 145 -0.75 8.10 14.18
CA ILE A 145 -0.39 7.89 15.59
C ILE A 145 0.97 7.22 15.64
N GLN A 146 1.89 7.80 16.40
CA GLN A 146 3.10 7.10 16.80
C GLN A 146 2.76 6.08 17.89
N PRO A 147 3.31 4.86 17.85
CA PRO A 147 2.99 3.87 18.86
C PRO A 147 3.56 4.31 20.21
N THR A 148 2.69 4.26 21.18
CA THR A 148 3.07 4.37 22.58
C THR A 148 2.76 3.02 23.22
N GLY A 149 3.79 2.37 23.76
CA GLY A 149 3.58 1.15 24.53
C GLY A 149 3.03 1.46 25.92
N PHE A 150 2.28 0.52 26.49
CA PHE A 150 1.79 0.60 27.87
C PHE A 150 2.20 -0.65 28.62
N PHE A 151 2.76 -0.47 29.81
CA PHE A 151 3.06 -1.56 30.71
C PHE A 151 2.59 -1.19 32.13
N GLN A 152 1.77 -2.03 32.72
CA GLN A 152 1.15 -1.78 34.04
C GLN A 152 0.50 -0.37 34.17
N GLY A 153 -0.20 0.05 33.10
CA GLY A 153 -0.88 1.37 33.05
C GLY A 153 0.04 2.57 32.84
N LYS A 154 1.34 2.37 32.64
CA LYS A 154 2.30 3.44 32.36
C LYS A 154 2.70 3.44 30.88
N PRO A 155 2.67 4.60 30.19
CA PRO A 155 3.15 4.69 28.83
C PRO A 155 4.69 4.58 28.79
N TYR A 156 5.20 3.96 27.72
CA TYR A 156 6.62 4.00 27.36
C TYR A 156 6.78 4.23 25.86
N TYR A 157 7.87 4.88 25.48
CA TYR A 157 8.20 5.15 24.08
C TYR A 157 9.24 4.13 23.60
N LEU A 158 9.03 3.66 22.35
CA LEU A 158 9.92 2.71 21.67
C LEU A 158 11.01 3.44 20.91
#